data_b10f71b1dafed3b3a16eadc982da44b8
#
_entry.id   b10f71b1dafed3b3a16eadc982da44b8
#
_cell.length_a   1.000
_cell.length_b   1.000
_cell.length_c   1.000
_cell.angle_alpha   90.00
_cell.angle_beta   90.00
_cell.angle_gamma   90.00
#
_symmetry.space_group_name_H-M   'P 1'
#
loop_
_entity.id
_entity.type
_entity.pdbx_description
1 polymer ?
#
loop_
_entity_poly.entity_id
_entity_poly.type
_entity_poly.pdbx_seq_one_letter_code
_entity_poly.pdbx_strand_id
1 'polypeptide(L)'
;YIPNELARNLFHKKTGIIAVLVPSVANPFFAEFVECIESELYTYGYKTMLCNTVKEGNAELEYLDMLNRHIVDGVITGVHSLDVEEYRQIHKPIVALDRYLSEDIPVVAVNHKKGGKLAAEELIRCGCKSVLHFCGSKAIESPYHDRHSEFERIMKKNGVRVQSYELEWNRFDADYYEKVMKDIFSSPLEVDGVFGVDQIAIRFLNEAKRRNISVPEEIKIVAYDGTFITGLTEPRLTVVAQPIDQ
;
A
#
# COMPACT_ATOMS: atom_id res chain seq x y z
N TYR A 1 -3.55 -35.43 -29.02
CA TYR A 1 -3.81 -35.72 -27.60
C TYR A 1 -3.21 -34.63 -26.75
N ILE A 2 -4.04 -33.86 -26.07
CA ILE A 2 -3.59 -32.85 -25.06
C ILE A 2 -3.71 -33.55 -23.71
N PRO A 3 -2.61 -33.77 -23.01
CA PRO A 3 -2.64 -34.39 -21.68
C PRO A 3 -3.51 -33.54 -20.73
N ASN A 4 -4.34 -34.19 -19.92
CA ASN A 4 -5.13 -33.49 -18.90
C ASN A 4 -4.18 -32.99 -17.80
N GLU A 5 -4.01 -31.67 -17.70
CA GLU A 5 -3.13 -31.05 -16.71
C GLU A 5 -3.54 -31.38 -15.28
N LEU A 6 -4.84 -31.55 -15.01
CA LEU A 6 -5.33 -31.96 -13.69
C LEU A 6 -4.83 -33.34 -13.29
N ALA A 7 -4.81 -34.30 -14.22
CA ALA A 7 -4.27 -35.63 -13.97
C ALA A 7 -2.74 -35.62 -13.72
N ARG A 8 -2.01 -34.76 -14.46
CA ARG A 8 -0.58 -34.57 -14.26
C ARG A 8 -0.27 -33.93 -12.91
N ASN A 9 -1.06 -32.93 -12.51
CA ASN A 9 -0.89 -32.19 -11.25
C ASN A 9 -1.17 -33.08 -10.03
N LEU A 10 -2.12 -34.03 -10.13
CA LEU A 10 -2.37 -35.05 -9.12
C LEU A 10 -1.13 -35.91 -8.86
N PHE A 11 -0.39 -36.28 -9.91
CA PHE A 11 0.85 -37.08 -9.81
C PHE A 11 2.00 -36.27 -9.19
N HIS A 12 2.14 -35.00 -9.54
CA HIS A 12 3.25 -34.15 -9.13
C HIS A 12 3.00 -33.39 -7.82
N LYS A 13 1.77 -33.42 -7.28
CA LYS A 13 1.33 -32.62 -6.13
C LYS A 13 1.64 -31.11 -6.26
N LYS A 14 1.68 -30.63 -7.51
CA LYS A 14 1.93 -29.23 -7.84
C LYS A 14 0.87 -28.75 -8.82
N THR A 15 0.31 -27.54 -8.55
CA THR A 15 -0.68 -26.93 -9.43
C THR A 15 -0.05 -25.99 -10.45
N GLY A 16 1.12 -25.47 -10.16
CA GLY A 16 1.78 -24.41 -10.93
C GLY A 16 1.09 -23.06 -10.74
N ILE A 17 0.32 -22.87 -9.65
CA ILE A 17 -0.43 -21.65 -9.36
C ILE A 17 0.05 -21.06 -8.03
N ILE A 18 0.33 -19.76 -8.04
CA ILE A 18 0.58 -18.96 -6.84
C ILE A 18 -0.58 -17.96 -6.67
N ALA A 19 -1.16 -17.93 -5.48
CA ALA A 19 -2.17 -16.93 -5.14
C ALA A 19 -1.50 -15.63 -4.70
N VAL A 20 -1.96 -14.51 -5.22
CA VAL A 20 -1.55 -13.17 -4.82
C VAL A 20 -2.75 -12.47 -4.19
N LEU A 21 -2.69 -12.28 -2.88
CA LEU A 21 -3.75 -11.67 -2.09
C LEU A 21 -3.44 -10.19 -1.89
N VAL A 22 -4.33 -9.33 -2.36
CA VAL A 22 -4.23 -7.87 -2.18
C VAL A 22 -5.54 -7.31 -1.68
N PRO A 23 -5.54 -6.19 -0.96
CA PRO A 23 -6.78 -5.55 -0.53
C PRO A 23 -7.67 -5.20 -1.72
N SER A 24 -7.10 -4.50 -2.70
CA SER A 24 -7.82 -4.09 -3.91
C SER A 24 -6.86 -3.72 -5.03
N VAL A 25 -7.07 -4.27 -6.23
CA VAL A 25 -6.36 -3.83 -7.45
C VAL A 25 -6.84 -2.47 -7.98
N ALA A 26 -7.89 -1.90 -7.41
CA ALA A 26 -8.25 -0.50 -7.69
C ALA A 26 -7.27 0.49 -7.04
N ASN A 27 -6.44 0.05 -6.10
CA ASN A 27 -5.33 0.82 -5.61
C ASN A 27 -4.12 0.64 -6.56
N PRO A 28 -3.60 1.72 -7.17
CA PRO A 28 -2.51 1.66 -8.14
C PRO A 28 -1.25 0.96 -7.63
N PHE A 29 -0.90 1.12 -6.35
CA PHE A 29 0.24 0.42 -5.76
C PHE A 29 0.08 -1.10 -5.87
N PHE A 30 -1.09 -1.62 -5.46
CA PHE A 30 -1.34 -3.06 -5.56
C PHE A 30 -1.52 -3.54 -6.99
N ALA A 31 -1.98 -2.68 -7.91
CA ALA A 31 -2.05 -3.03 -9.33
C ALA A 31 -0.65 -3.25 -9.93
N GLU A 32 0.27 -2.30 -9.72
CA GLU A 32 1.67 -2.42 -10.17
C GLU A 32 2.40 -3.56 -9.47
N PHE A 33 2.17 -3.74 -8.16
CA PHE A 33 2.72 -4.86 -7.39
C PHE A 33 2.31 -6.22 -7.97
N VAL A 34 1.03 -6.41 -8.29
CA VAL A 34 0.53 -7.65 -8.91
C VAL A 34 1.12 -7.86 -10.29
N GLU A 35 1.24 -6.81 -11.10
CA GLU A 35 1.83 -6.87 -12.43
C GLU A 35 3.30 -7.34 -12.37
N CYS A 36 4.09 -6.77 -11.47
CA CYS A 36 5.49 -7.17 -11.29
C CYS A 36 5.61 -8.63 -10.82
N ILE A 37 4.80 -9.04 -9.83
CA ILE A 37 4.79 -10.43 -9.34
C ILE A 37 4.36 -11.40 -10.44
N GLU A 38 3.31 -11.08 -11.18
CA GLU A 38 2.83 -11.94 -12.26
C GLU A 38 3.91 -12.15 -13.32
N SER A 39 4.55 -11.07 -13.75
CA SER A 39 5.64 -11.11 -14.71
C SER A 39 6.79 -11.99 -14.24
N GLU A 40 7.20 -11.85 -12.97
CA GLU A 40 8.29 -12.64 -12.42
C GLU A 40 7.89 -14.13 -12.26
N LEU A 41 6.72 -14.42 -11.71
CA LEU A 41 6.20 -15.78 -11.56
C LEU A 41 6.07 -16.49 -12.92
N TYR A 42 5.70 -15.76 -13.96
CA TYR A 42 5.62 -16.30 -15.32
C TYR A 42 6.97 -16.82 -15.81
N THR A 43 8.07 -16.14 -15.49
CA THR A 43 9.43 -16.57 -15.87
C THR A 43 9.82 -17.90 -15.24
N TYR A 44 9.26 -18.20 -14.05
CA TYR A 44 9.45 -19.49 -13.36
C TYR A 44 8.41 -20.55 -13.74
N GLY A 45 7.54 -20.26 -14.69
CA GLY A 45 6.52 -21.20 -15.16
C GLY A 45 5.28 -21.30 -14.26
N TYR A 46 5.11 -20.39 -13.31
CA TYR A 46 3.89 -20.30 -12.49
C TYR A 46 2.82 -19.45 -13.14
N LYS A 47 1.58 -19.73 -12.78
CA LYS A 47 0.41 -18.87 -13.07
C LYS A 47 0.01 -18.13 -11.82
N THR A 48 -0.46 -16.91 -11.98
CA THR A 48 -0.93 -16.08 -10.89
C THR A 48 -2.44 -16.19 -10.73
N MET A 49 -2.89 -16.46 -9.50
CA MET A 49 -4.29 -16.34 -9.11
C MET A 49 -4.46 -15.08 -8.28
N LEU A 50 -5.12 -14.06 -8.83
CA LEU A 50 -5.38 -12.82 -8.15
C LEU A 50 -6.59 -12.93 -7.22
N CYS A 51 -6.41 -12.55 -5.96
CA CYS A 51 -7.42 -12.56 -4.91
C CYS A 51 -7.58 -11.16 -4.31
N ASN A 52 -8.69 -10.47 -4.59
CA ASN A 52 -9.07 -9.24 -3.91
C ASN A 52 -9.80 -9.56 -2.62
N THR A 53 -9.34 -9.00 -1.49
CA THR A 53 -9.85 -9.36 -0.16
C THR A 53 -10.75 -8.30 0.47
N VAL A 54 -10.75 -7.06 -0.01
CA VAL A 54 -11.69 -6.03 0.45
C VAL A 54 -13.08 -6.31 -0.12
N LYS A 55 -13.75 -7.25 0.52
CA LYS A 55 -15.16 -7.59 0.29
C LYS A 55 -15.82 -7.85 1.65
N GLU A 56 -17.14 -7.84 1.68
CA GLU A 56 -17.87 -8.29 2.87
C GLU A 56 -17.58 -9.77 3.15
N GLY A 57 -17.27 -10.09 4.42
CA GLY A 57 -17.00 -11.45 4.87
C GLY A 57 -15.51 -11.80 5.00
N ASN A 58 -15.23 -13.07 5.27
CA ASN A 58 -13.89 -13.61 5.51
C ASN A 58 -13.20 -14.08 4.21
N ALA A 59 -13.22 -13.26 3.16
CA ALA A 59 -12.67 -13.64 1.86
C ALA A 59 -11.19 -14.06 1.93
N GLU A 60 -10.41 -13.43 2.82
CA GLU A 60 -9.01 -13.79 3.04
C GLU A 60 -8.88 -15.22 3.59
N LEU A 61 -9.71 -15.61 4.57
CA LEU A 61 -9.74 -16.99 5.11
C LEU A 61 -10.09 -18.02 4.03
N GLU A 62 -11.08 -17.71 3.18
CA GLU A 62 -11.47 -18.60 2.09
C GLU A 62 -10.31 -18.82 1.12
N TYR A 63 -9.54 -17.77 0.80
CA TYR A 63 -8.36 -17.87 -0.06
C TYR A 63 -7.23 -18.65 0.61
N LEU A 64 -7.01 -18.49 1.91
CA LEU A 64 -6.03 -19.28 2.65
C LEU A 64 -6.40 -20.76 2.73
N ASP A 65 -7.69 -21.09 2.82
CA ASP A 65 -8.17 -22.48 2.76
C ASP A 65 -7.88 -23.17 1.42
N MET A 66 -7.79 -22.40 0.31
CA MET A 66 -7.37 -22.93 -0.99
C MET A 66 -5.94 -23.51 -0.96
N LEU A 67 -5.05 -22.98 -0.11
CA LEU A 67 -3.73 -23.57 0.12
C LEU A 67 -3.84 -24.96 0.75
N ASN A 68 -4.66 -25.08 1.80
CA ASN A 68 -4.85 -26.35 2.50
C ASN A 68 -5.46 -27.41 1.58
N ARG A 69 -6.31 -26.99 0.65
CA ARG A 69 -6.93 -27.87 -0.37
C ARG A 69 -6.04 -28.15 -1.57
N HIS A 70 -4.79 -27.72 -1.58
CA HIS A 70 -3.87 -27.89 -2.71
C HIS A 70 -4.37 -27.30 -4.04
N ILE A 71 -5.13 -26.22 -4.00
CA ILE A 71 -5.58 -25.50 -5.20
C ILE A 71 -4.47 -24.60 -5.72
N VAL A 72 -3.63 -24.08 -4.83
CA VAL A 72 -2.43 -23.29 -5.14
C VAL A 72 -1.20 -23.88 -4.43
N ASP A 73 -0.01 -23.60 -4.95
CA ASP A 73 1.25 -24.09 -4.41
C ASP A 73 1.83 -23.20 -3.33
N GLY A 74 1.48 -21.90 -3.35
CA GLY A 74 1.95 -20.92 -2.39
C GLY A 74 1.09 -19.65 -2.43
N VAL A 75 1.33 -18.74 -1.47
CA VAL A 75 0.66 -17.45 -1.36
C VAL A 75 1.66 -16.33 -1.20
N ILE A 76 1.43 -15.22 -1.92
CA ILE A 76 2.03 -13.92 -1.64
C ILE A 76 0.90 -13.02 -1.14
N THR A 77 1.04 -12.47 0.07
CA THR A 77 -0.02 -11.67 0.67
C THR A 77 0.43 -10.25 1.01
N GLY A 78 -0.28 -9.25 0.45
CA GLY A 78 -0.23 -7.84 0.85
C GLY A 78 -1.44 -7.43 1.72
N VAL A 79 -2.17 -8.40 2.26
CA VAL A 79 -3.39 -8.18 3.04
C VAL A 79 -3.08 -8.24 4.52
N HIS A 80 -3.87 -7.53 5.32
CA HIS A 80 -3.62 -7.37 6.74
C HIS A 80 -4.92 -7.44 7.58
N SER A 81 -5.92 -8.21 7.15
CA SER A 81 -7.24 -8.22 7.80
C SER A 81 -7.43 -9.34 8.82
N LEU A 82 -6.61 -10.40 8.78
CA LEU A 82 -6.71 -11.53 9.70
C LEU A 82 -5.70 -11.44 10.84
N ASP A 83 -6.00 -12.14 11.93
CA ASP A 83 -5.08 -12.32 13.03
C ASP A 83 -3.93 -13.27 12.63
N VAL A 84 -2.78 -13.09 13.29
CA VAL A 84 -1.58 -13.90 13.06
C VAL A 84 -1.82 -15.39 13.26
N GLU A 85 -2.73 -15.76 14.17
CA GLU A 85 -3.01 -17.16 14.51
C GLU A 85 -3.56 -17.97 13.33
N GLU A 86 -4.35 -17.34 12.46
CA GLU A 86 -4.91 -18.00 11.28
C GLU A 86 -3.82 -18.37 10.26
N TYR A 87 -2.79 -17.55 10.14
CA TYR A 87 -1.63 -17.84 9.28
C TYR A 87 -0.73 -18.93 9.84
N ARG A 88 -0.62 -19.08 11.16
CA ARG A 88 0.20 -20.13 11.82
C ARG A 88 -0.28 -21.55 11.52
N GLN A 89 -1.57 -21.70 11.19
CA GLN A 89 -2.15 -23.01 10.86
C GLN A 89 -1.87 -23.44 9.42
N ILE A 90 -1.20 -22.60 8.63
CA ILE A 90 -0.93 -22.88 7.22
C ILE A 90 0.49 -23.40 7.07
N HIS A 91 0.61 -24.69 6.68
CA HIS A 91 1.88 -25.35 6.45
C HIS A 91 2.32 -25.32 4.98
N LYS A 92 2.12 -24.22 4.30
CA LYS A 92 2.43 -24.00 2.89
C LYS A 92 3.30 -22.75 2.71
N PRO A 93 4.03 -22.64 1.61
CA PRO A 93 4.82 -21.45 1.35
C PRO A 93 3.96 -20.18 1.32
N ILE A 94 4.26 -19.27 2.23
CA ILE A 94 3.66 -17.91 2.28
C ILE A 94 4.79 -16.90 2.32
N VAL A 95 4.63 -15.80 1.59
CA VAL A 95 5.47 -14.60 1.69
C VAL A 95 4.56 -13.42 1.99
N ALA A 96 4.90 -12.62 2.98
CA ALA A 96 4.15 -11.44 3.36
C ALA A 96 4.82 -10.17 2.86
N LEU A 97 4.01 -9.21 2.39
CA LEU A 97 4.42 -7.84 2.11
C LEU A 97 4.06 -6.96 3.30
N ASP A 98 5.07 -6.27 3.84
CA ASP A 98 4.89 -5.24 4.89
C ASP A 98 4.13 -5.70 6.14
N ARG A 99 4.17 -7.00 6.49
CA ARG A 99 3.52 -7.51 7.69
C ARG A 99 4.30 -8.65 8.35
N TYR A 100 4.40 -8.61 9.66
CA TYR A 100 4.90 -9.72 10.48
C TYR A 100 3.76 -10.68 10.81
N LEU A 101 3.74 -11.85 10.16
CA LEU A 101 2.72 -12.89 10.37
C LEU A 101 3.17 -13.96 11.36
N SER A 102 4.41 -14.42 11.25
CA SER A 102 5.10 -15.29 12.21
C SER A 102 6.60 -15.27 11.94
N GLU A 103 7.41 -15.84 12.84
CA GLU A 103 8.86 -15.94 12.66
C GLU A 103 9.26 -16.78 11.44
N ASP A 104 8.41 -17.74 11.03
CA ASP A 104 8.68 -18.66 9.92
C ASP A 104 8.19 -18.13 8.57
N ILE A 105 7.43 -17.05 8.54
CA ILE A 105 6.92 -16.46 7.29
C ILE A 105 7.83 -15.31 6.87
N PRO A 106 8.54 -15.42 5.72
CA PRO A 106 9.38 -14.34 5.24
C PRO A 106 8.56 -13.09 4.92
N VAL A 107 9.12 -11.93 5.30
CA VAL A 107 8.54 -10.61 5.04
C VAL A 107 9.40 -9.87 4.04
N VAL A 108 8.78 -9.41 2.97
CA VAL A 108 9.36 -8.45 2.04
C VAL A 108 8.87 -7.06 2.42
N ALA A 109 9.79 -6.13 2.64
CA ALA A 109 9.48 -4.75 2.98
C ALA A 109 10.51 -3.81 2.36
N VAL A 110 10.07 -2.62 1.98
CA VAL A 110 10.99 -1.56 1.58
C VAL A 110 11.58 -0.85 2.80
N ASN A 111 12.60 -0.05 2.59
CA ASN A 111 13.14 0.78 3.68
C ASN A 111 12.20 1.97 3.95
N HIS A 112 11.08 1.71 4.64
CA HIS A 112 10.08 2.72 4.99
C HIS A 112 10.66 3.88 5.76
N LYS A 113 11.61 3.64 6.67
CA LYS A 113 12.29 4.68 7.43
C LYS A 113 13.03 5.65 6.51
N LYS A 114 13.74 5.14 5.48
CA LYS A 114 14.35 5.97 4.45
C LYS A 114 13.31 6.78 3.68
N GLY A 115 12.18 6.17 3.34
CA GLY A 115 11.10 6.84 2.63
C GLY A 115 10.49 8.00 3.42
N GLY A 116 10.17 7.79 4.71
CA GLY A 116 9.70 8.86 5.60
C GLY A 116 10.72 9.99 5.77
N LYS A 117 12.00 9.64 5.85
CA LYS A 117 13.09 10.63 5.88
C LYS A 117 13.11 11.49 4.61
N LEU A 118 13.06 10.87 3.43
CA LEU A 118 13.08 11.59 2.16
C LEU A 118 11.91 12.58 2.02
N ALA A 119 10.71 12.15 2.39
CA ALA A 119 9.53 13.01 2.38
C ALA A 119 9.67 14.22 3.32
N ALA A 120 10.18 14.00 4.53
CA ALA A 120 10.41 15.06 5.50
C ALA A 120 11.48 16.06 5.03
N GLU A 121 12.61 15.57 4.54
CA GLU A 121 13.71 16.40 4.03
C GLU A 121 13.26 17.28 2.86
N GLU A 122 12.42 16.75 1.97
CA GLU A 122 11.91 17.50 0.84
C GLU A 122 10.99 18.64 1.27
N LEU A 123 10.02 18.39 2.16
CA LEU A 123 9.13 19.44 2.65
C LEU A 123 9.88 20.51 3.46
N ILE A 124 10.89 20.11 4.23
CA ILE A 124 11.78 21.05 4.93
C ILE A 124 12.59 21.89 3.95
N ARG A 125 13.14 21.27 2.90
CA ARG A 125 13.87 21.96 1.83
C ARG A 125 13.00 22.99 1.12
N CYS A 126 11.71 22.68 0.94
CA CYS A 126 10.72 23.59 0.39
C CYS A 126 10.28 24.70 1.36
N GLY A 127 10.80 24.72 2.59
CA GLY A 127 10.55 25.75 3.57
C GLY A 127 9.25 25.60 4.37
N CYS A 128 8.59 24.45 4.31
CA CYS A 128 7.33 24.18 5.03
C CYS A 128 7.51 24.35 6.55
N LYS A 129 6.49 24.95 7.18
CA LYS A 129 6.42 25.19 8.63
C LYS A 129 5.31 24.41 9.32
N SER A 130 4.29 24.05 8.58
CA SER A 130 3.14 23.30 9.09
C SER A 130 2.67 22.29 8.03
N VAL A 131 2.66 21.01 8.36
CA VAL A 131 2.41 19.94 7.41
C VAL A 131 1.23 19.09 7.84
N LEU A 132 0.30 18.82 6.93
CA LEU A 132 -0.71 17.79 7.05
C LEU A 132 -0.10 16.44 6.64
N HIS A 133 -0.12 15.50 7.56
CA HIS A 133 0.40 14.16 7.35
C HIS A 133 -0.73 13.13 7.36
N PHE A 134 -1.04 12.56 6.21
CA PHE A 134 -1.95 11.44 6.12
C PHE A 134 -1.21 10.16 6.48
N CYS A 135 -1.51 9.59 7.64
CA CYS A 135 -0.91 8.35 8.11
C CYS A 135 -1.91 7.18 8.05
N GLY A 136 -1.39 5.96 7.98
CA GLY A 136 -2.21 4.76 8.05
C GLY A 136 -2.60 4.42 9.48
N SER A 137 -3.61 3.54 9.63
CA SER A 137 -4.10 3.09 10.93
C SER A 137 -3.00 2.39 11.74
N LYS A 138 -2.92 2.74 13.00
CA LYS A 138 -1.98 2.15 13.98
C LYS A 138 -2.47 0.82 14.56
N ALA A 139 -3.66 0.38 14.16
CA ALA A 139 -4.29 -0.84 14.70
C ALA A 139 -3.53 -2.14 14.35
N ILE A 140 -2.67 -2.12 13.34
CA ILE A 140 -1.95 -3.29 12.85
C ILE A 140 -0.44 -3.06 12.94
N GLU A 141 0.28 -4.02 13.50
CA GLU A 141 1.74 -3.99 13.54
C GLU A 141 2.33 -4.28 12.15
N SER A 142 3.06 -3.30 11.61
CA SER A 142 3.61 -3.39 10.25
C SER A 142 4.85 -2.51 10.10
N PRO A 143 5.83 -2.95 9.30
CA PRO A 143 7.01 -2.14 8.96
C PRO A 143 6.67 -0.78 8.33
N TYR A 144 5.52 -0.65 7.66
CA TYR A 144 5.14 0.61 7.00
C TYR A 144 4.99 1.79 7.98
N HIS A 145 4.78 1.51 9.28
CA HIS A 145 4.72 2.57 10.30
C HIS A 145 6.03 3.33 10.46
N ASP A 146 7.14 2.73 10.09
CA ASP A 146 8.46 3.36 10.20
C ASP A 146 8.56 4.63 9.36
N ARG A 147 7.87 4.71 8.21
CA ARG A 147 7.86 5.93 7.40
C ARG A 147 7.16 7.09 8.10
N HIS A 148 6.07 6.80 8.81
CA HIS A 148 5.30 7.79 9.55
C HIS A 148 6.06 8.28 10.77
N SER A 149 6.60 7.36 11.56
CA SER A 149 7.36 7.65 12.78
C SER A 149 8.62 8.46 12.47
N GLU A 150 9.36 8.09 11.42
CA GLU A 150 10.59 8.80 11.04
C GLU A 150 10.28 10.17 10.44
N PHE A 151 9.22 10.28 9.62
CA PHE A 151 8.75 11.56 9.11
C PHE A 151 8.45 12.53 10.24
N GLU A 152 7.60 12.14 11.20
CA GLU A 152 7.22 12.97 12.34
C GLU A 152 8.44 13.34 13.21
N ARG A 153 9.35 12.39 13.44
CA ARG A 153 10.58 12.61 14.20
C ARG A 153 11.45 13.69 13.57
N ILE A 154 11.63 13.65 12.25
CA ILE A 154 12.47 14.61 11.52
C ILE A 154 11.79 15.99 11.48
N MET A 155 10.49 16.04 11.22
CA MET A 155 9.72 17.29 11.24
C MET A 155 9.82 17.98 12.60
N LYS A 156 9.58 17.25 13.67
CA LYS A 156 9.69 17.76 15.04
C LYS A 156 11.11 18.28 15.36
N LYS A 157 12.14 17.53 14.93
CA LYS A 157 13.55 17.96 15.13
C LYS A 157 13.86 19.29 14.44
N ASN A 158 13.20 19.59 13.33
CA ASN A 158 13.39 20.81 12.56
C ASN A 158 12.37 21.91 12.86
N GLY A 159 11.57 21.76 13.92
CA GLY A 159 10.59 22.76 14.36
C GLY A 159 9.39 22.92 13.43
N VAL A 160 9.12 21.93 12.58
CA VAL A 160 7.96 21.91 11.69
C VAL A 160 6.76 21.30 12.43
N ARG A 161 5.64 22.00 12.45
CA ARG A 161 4.37 21.49 13.02
C ARG A 161 3.82 20.38 12.13
N VAL A 162 3.44 19.26 12.71
CA VAL A 162 2.77 18.16 12.00
C VAL A 162 1.36 17.98 12.54
N GLN A 163 0.39 18.01 11.65
CA GLN A 163 -0.98 17.66 11.92
C GLN A 163 -1.25 16.30 11.25
N SER A 164 -1.33 15.23 12.05
CA SER A 164 -1.56 13.89 11.53
C SER A 164 -3.06 13.61 11.40
N TYR A 165 -3.45 13.06 10.26
CA TYR A 165 -4.79 12.56 9.97
C TYR A 165 -4.69 11.06 9.70
N GLU A 166 -5.28 10.25 10.60
CA GLU A 166 -5.25 8.79 10.47
C GLU A 166 -6.35 8.32 9.49
N LEU A 167 -5.92 7.63 8.44
CA LEU A 167 -6.81 7.01 7.47
C LEU A 167 -7.29 5.64 7.97
N GLU A 168 -8.55 5.33 7.72
CA GLU A 168 -9.11 4.03 8.02
C GLU A 168 -8.41 2.92 7.21
N TRP A 169 -8.24 1.78 7.87
CA TRP A 169 -7.56 0.64 7.28
C TRP A 169 -8.38 0.01 6.15
N ASN A 170 -7.72 -0.34 5.05
CA ASN A 170 -8.32 -0.99 3.88
C ASN A 170 -9.55 -0.27 3.28
N ARG A 171 -9.67 1.03 3.49
CA ARG A 171 -10.72 1.86 2.88
C ARG A 171 -10.17 2.59 1.68
N PHE A 172 -10.55 2.13 0.48
CA PHE A 172 -10.08 2.66 -0.81
C PHE A 172 -11.23 3.19 -1.69
N ASP A 173 -12.47 3.20 -1.16
CA ASP A 173 -13.64 3.64 -1.88
C ASP A 173 -13.71 5.17 -2.03
N ALA A 174 -14.36 5.60 -3.11
CA ALA A 174 -14.44 7.02 -3.45
C ALA A 174 -15.18 7.84 -2.37
N ASP A 175 -16.27 7.29 -1.82
CA ASP A 175 -17.11 7.97 -0.82
C ASP A 175 -16.32 8.23 0.48
N TYR A 176 -15.49 7.27 0.89
CA TYR A 176 -14.61 7.44 2.03
C TYR A 176 -13.63 8.61 1.82
N TYR A 177 -12.96 8.63 0.68
CA TYR A 177 -12.01 9.71 0.39
C TYR A 177 -12.69 11.07 0.23
N GLU A 178 -13.91 11.12 -0.32
CA GLU A 178 -14.69 12.36 -0.35
C GLU A 178 -15.02 12.89 1.05
N LYS A 179 -15.38 11.98 1.97
CA LYS A 179 -15.59 12.33 3.37
C LYS A 179 -14.32 12.89 3.99
N VAL A 180 -13.17 12.24 3.78
CA VAL A 180 -11.86 12.71 4.28
C VAL A 180 -11.57 14.12 3.75
N MET A 181 -11.77 14.38 2.45
CA MET A 181 -11.55 15.71 1.87
C MET A 181 -12.51 16.75 2.47
N LYS A 182 -13.79 16.41 2.64
CA LYS A 182 -14.76 17.31 3.30
C LYS A 182 -14.33 17.66 4.72
N ASP A 183 -13.87 16.68 5.48
CA ASP A 183 -13.37 16.87 6.85
C ASP A 183 -12.17 17.82 6.88
N ILE A 184 -11.15 17.54 6.08
CA ILE A 184 -9.91 18.35 6.02
C ILE A 184 -10.21 19.80 5.63
N PHE A 185 -11.08 20.01 4.67
CA PHE A 185 -11.42 21.34 4.17
C PHE A 185 -12.67 21.96 4.83
N SER A 186 -13.14 21.40 5.95
CA SER A 186 -14.25 21.96 6.73
C SER A 186 -13.90 23.28 7.43
N SER A 187 -12.61 23.51 7.66
CA SER A 187 -12.04 24.72 8.26
C SER A 187 -10.91 25.25 7.38
N PRO A 188 -10.50 26.52 7.52
CA PRO A 188 -9.32 27.03 6.83
C PRO A 188 -8.09 26.18 7.12
N LEU A 189 -7.37 25.80 6.07
CA LEU A 189 -6.13 25.04 6.20
C LEU A 189 -4.99 25.93 6.71
N GLU A 190 -4.41 25.55 7.84
CA GLU A 190 -3.24 26.22 8.41
C GLU A 190 -1.96 25.41 8.16
N VAL A 191 -1.83 24.86 6.93
CA VAL A 191 -0.67 24.06 6.51
C VAL A 191 -0.12 24.56 5.19
N ASP A 192 1.19 24.44 5.01
CA ASP A 192 1.93 24.79 3.81
C ASP A 192 2.60 23.58 3.15
N GLY A 193 2.39 22.39 3.72
CA GLY A 193 2.85 21.13 3.18
C GLY A 193 1.88 19.98 3.42
N VAL A 194 1.94 18.96 2.57
CA VAL A 194 1.15 17.73 2.67
C VAL A 194 2.01 16.52 2.38
N PHE A 195 1.86 15.46 3.16
CA PHE A 195 2.46 14.15 2.93
C PHE A 195 1.42 13.04 3.05
N GLY A 196 1.36 12.14 2.08
CA GLY A 196 0.46 11.00 2.07
C GLY A 196 0.72 10.08 0.88
N VAL A 197 0.08 8.91 0.83
CA VAL A 197 0.16 8.00 -0.32
C VAL A 197 -0.45 8.65 -1.57
N ASP A 198 -0.08 8.14 -2.74
CA ASP A 198 -0.44 8.73 -4.05
C ASP A 198 -1.91 9.10 -4.16
N GLN A 199 -2.81 8.18 -3.82
CA GLN A 199 -4.25 8.40 -3.97
C GLN A 199 -4.76 9.58 -3.15
N ILE A 200 -4.35 9.70 -1.89
CA ILE A 200 -4.82 10.80 -1.04
C ILE A 200 -4.15 12.13 -1.43
N ALA A 201 -2.88 12.09 -1.83
CA ALA A 201 -2.14 13.26 -2.29
C ALA A 201 -2.78 13.87 -3.56
N ILE A 202 -3.17 13.02 -4.52
CA ILE A 202 -3.86 13.45 -5.75
C ILE A 202 -5.26 14.02 -5.45
N ARG A 203 -6.01 13.39 -4.55
CA ARG A 203 -7.33 13.91 -4.13
C ARG A 203 -7.20 15.25 -3.44
N PHE A 204 -6.20 15.40 -2.58
CA PHE A 204 -5.90 16.67 -1.95
C PHE A 204 -5.55 17.75 -2.99
N LEU A 205 -4.68 17.43 -3.97
CA LEU A 205 -4.33 18.33 -5.07
C LEU A 205 -5.59 18.80 -5.83
N ASN A 206 -6.47 17.87 -6.17
CA ASN A 206 -7.68 18.18 -6.91
C ASN A 206 -8.65 19.07 -6.09
N GLU A 207 -8.78 18.82 -4.79
CA GLU A 207 -9.62 19.63 -3.93
C GLU A 207 -9.02 21.02 -3.67
N ALA A 208 -7.71 21.13 -3.52
CA ALA A 208 -6.99 22.39 -3.43
C ALA A 208 -7.24 23.25 -4.68
N LYS A 209 -7.15 22.67 -5.88
CA LYS A 209 -7.47 23.35 -7.14
C LYS A 209 -8.91 23.85 -7.20
N ARG A 210 -9.88 23.03 -6.78
CA ARG A 210 -11.31 23.46 -6.74
C ARG A 210 -11.52 24.68 -5.83
N ARG A 211 -10.65 24.86 -4.85
CA ARG A 211 -10.70 25.97 -3.88
C ARG A 211 -9.76 27.12 -4.24
N ASN A 212 -9.13 27.07 -5.42
CA ASN A 212 -8.15 28.05 -5.89
C ASN A 212 -6.92 28.19 -4.96
N ILE A 213 -6.52 27.10 -4.29
CA ILE A 213 -5.28 27.04 -3.52
C ILE A 213 -4.17 26.61 -4.49
N SER A 214 -3.12 27.43 -4.59
CA SER A 214 -2.02 27.20 -5.52
C SER A 214 -1.06 26.12 -5.02
N VAL A 215 -0.77 25.14 -5.89
CA VAL A 215 0.22 24.10 -5.65
C VAL A 215 1.27 24.19 -6.78
N PRO A 216 2.56 24.36 -6.47
CA PRO A 216 3.20 24.24 -5.15
C PRO A 216 3.36 25.57 -4.38
N GLU A 217 2.87 26.71 -4.85
CA GLU A 217 3.18 28.04 -4.31
C GLU A 217 2.72 28.18 -2.85
N GLU A 218 1.44 27.89 -2.57
CA GLU A 218 0.87 27.98 -1.23
C GLU A 218 1.07 26.69 -0.45
N ILE A 219 0.81 25.52 -1.07
CA ILE A 219 0.93 24.20 -0.44
C ILE A 219 1.81 23.29 -1.28
N LYS A 220 2.84 22.72 -0.67
CA LYS A 220 3.72 21.70 -1.27
C LYS A 220 3.20 20.32 -0.96
N ILE A 221 3.18 19.43 -1.94
CA ILE A 221 2.67 18.06 -1.77
C ILE A 221 3.80 17.07 -2.09
N VAL A 222 4.06 16.18 -1.16
CA VAL A 222 4.91 14.99 -1.37
C VAL A 222 4.02 13.77 -1.28
N ALA A 223 3.96 13.00 -2.37
CA ALA A 223 3.25 11.73 -2.42
C ALA A 223 4.20 10.56 -2.07
N TYR A 224 3.62 9.44 -1.68
CA TYR A 224 4.32 8.19 -1.40
C TYR A 224 3.71 7.07 -2.23
N ASP A 225 4.50 6.15 -2.66
CA ASP A 225 4.37 5.01 -3.56
C ASP A 225 5.01 5.29 -4.92
N GLY A 226 4.71 6.43 -5.56
CA GLY A 226 5.30 6.83 -6.84
C GLY A 226 4.76 6.05 -8.02
N THR A 227 3.51 5.61 -7.93
CA THR A 227 2.82 4.86 -9.00
C THR A 227 2.53 5.74 -10.21
N PHE A 228 2.15 5.11 -11.34
CA PHE A 228 1.92 5.79 -12.61
C PHE A 228 0.93 6.96 -12.52
N ILE A 229 -0.03 6.92 -11.59
CA ILE A 229 -1.05 7.96 -11.47
C ILE A 229 -0.48 9.32 -11.09
N THR A 230 0.67 9.37 -10.40
CA THR A 230 1.32 10.64 -10.02
C THR A 230 1.90 11.37 -11.22
N GLY A 231 2.24 10.64 -12.28
CA GLY A 231 2.68 11.19 -13.56
C GLY A 231 1.57 11.82 -14.40
N LEU A 232 0.29 11.56 -14.05
CA LEU A 232 -0.89 12.07 -14.74
C LEU A 232 -1.43 13.38 -14.14
N THR A 233 -0.79 13.89 -13.09
CA THR A 233 -1.25 15.12 -12.41
C THR A 233 -0.62 16.38 -13.02
N GLU A 234 -1.33 17.50 -12.91
CA GLU A 234 -0.83 18.82 -13.23
C GLU A 234 -1.13 19.77 -12.06
N PRO A 235 -0.13 20.35 -11.37
CA PRO A 235 1.29 20.08 -11.58
C PRO A 235 1.66 18.65 -11.21
N ARG A 236 2.80 18.20 -11.75
CA ARG A 236 3.36 16.89 -11.40
C ARG A 236 3.73 16.87 -9.92
N LEU A 237 3.33 15.81 -9.21
CA LEU A 237 3.66 15.67 -7.79
C LEU A 237 5.11 15.24 -7.60
N THR A 238 5.73 15.76 -6.54
CA THR A 238 6.97 15.19 -5.99
C THR A 238 6.62 13.90 -5.25
N VAL A 239 7.38 12.82 -5.52
CA VAL A 239 7.07 11.49 -4.98
C VAL A 239 8.27 10.85 -4.31
N VAL A 240 8.00 10.07 -3.28
CA VAL A 240 8.90 9.02 -2.76
C VAL A 240 8.45 7.71 -3.39
N ALA A 241 9.17 7.29 -4.44
CA ALA A 241 8.83 6.06 -5.15
C ALA A 241 9.28 4.81 -4.37
N GLN A 242 8.41 3.82 -4.28
CA GLN A 242 8.76 2.48 -3.81
C GLN A 242 9.38 1.69 -4.98
N PRO A 243 10.44 0.90 -4.75
CA PRO A 243 11.06 0.09 -5.79
C PRO A 243 10.25 -1.21 -5.99
N ILE A 244 9.07 -1.11 -6.61
CA ILE A 244 8.12 -2.22 -6.77
C ILE A 244 8.68 -3.30 -7.73
N ASP A 245 9.59 -2.90 -8.62
CA ASP A 245 10.23 -3.72 -9.63
C ASP A 245 11.48 -4.50 -9.14
N GLN A 246 11.85 -4.38 -7.86
CA GLN A 246 13.01 -5.02 -7.22
C GLN A 246 12.60 -6.10 -6.21
#